data_8737f84d15cb91e41557469d494a7a3d
#
_entry.id   8737f84d15cb91e41557469d494a7a3d
#
_cell.length_a   1.000
_cell.length_b   1.000
_cell.length_c   1.000
_cell.angle_alpha   90.00
_cell.angle_beta   90.00
_cell.angle_gamma   90.00
#
_symmetry.space_group_name_H-M   'P 1'
#
loop_
_entity.id
_entity.type
_entity.pdbx_description
1 polymer ?
#
loop_
_entity_poly.entity_id
_entity_poly.type
_entity_poly.pdbx_seq_one_letter_code
_entity_poly.pdbx_strand_id
1 'polypeptide(L)'
;KNLEKKSTLRKIFEKEKSVICVPFYEDNSQALNSIISLFFRNKKIPVSQQLINVLIERSRGDRKNLNNELEKIEAYSLNKKNLNLEEIIRVTNLAENYSASELVDHSLAKNTRKTVTILNENNFSDEDNIIIIRTFLTKLKRLVKIYELVDEKNNIEEAISASKPPVFWKDKPLVTQQIRSWKKDHLKNLIYKTNEIELLIKKNSNLAKNILSDFIINNSRKANN
;
A
#
# COMPACT_ATOMS: atom_id res chain seq x y z
N LYS A 1 14.42 4.25 10.08
CA LYS A 1 15.30 4.79 9.01
C LYS A 1 16.58 3.97 8.99
N ASN A 2 16.91 3.38 7.84
CA ASN A 2 18.15 2.64 7.69
C ASN A 2 19.34 3.59 7.80
N LEU A 3 20.36 3.21 8.56
CA LEU A 3 21.61 3.96 8.65
C LEU A 3 22.46 3.66 7.40
N GLU A 4 22.73 4.69 6.62
CA GLU A 4 23.60 4.57 5.45
C GLU A 4 25.04 4.19 5.86
N LYS A 5 25.78 3.49 4.97
CA LYS A 5 27.20 3.15 5.19
C LYS A 5 28.08 4.35 5.51
N LYS A 6 27.70 5.55 5.03
CA LYS A 6 28.42 6.82 5.27
C LYS A 6 28.08 7.45 6.63
N SER A 7 27.08 6.96 7.37
CA SER A 7 26.67 7.52 8.65
C SER A 7 27.80 7.49 9.67
N THR A 8 28.08 8.63 10.28
CA THR A 8 29.10 8.76 11.35
C THR A 8 28.74 7.89 12.54
N LEU A 9 27.47 7.83 12.92
CA LEU A 9 26.98 6.99 14.01
C LEU A 9 27.29 5.51 13.73
N ARG A 10 26.98 5.02 12.52
CA ARG A 10 27.27 3.64 12.13
C ARG A 10 28.78 3.33 12.20
N LYS A 11 29.64 4.24 11.70
CA LYS A 11 31.08 4.08 11.72
C LYS A 11 31.66 4.02 13.15
N ILE A 12 31.10 4.80 14.08
CA ILE A 12 31.53 4.79 15.49
C ILE A 12 31.19 3.43 16.09
N PHE A 13 29.95 2.94 15.94
CA PHE A 13 29.53 1.66 16.51
C PHE A 13 30.22 0.45 15.87
N GLU A 14 30.50 0.48 14.56
CA GLU A 14 31.22 -0.60 13.87
C GLU A 14 32.72 -0.67 14.26
N LYS A 15 33.30 0.43 14.75
CA LYS A 15 34.72 0.47 15.23
C LYS A 15 34.89 0.07 16.69
N GLU A 16 33.83 0.20 17.47
CA GLU A 16 33.89 -0.03 18.92
C GLU A 16 33.91 -1.53 19.23
N LYS A 17 34.96 -2.03 19.87
CA LYS A 17 35.15 -3.47 20.17
C LYS A 17 34.16 -4.02 21.20
N SER A 18 33.57 -3.17 22.01
CA SER A 18 32.58 -3.52 23.03
C SER A 18 31.14 -3.60 22.49
N VAL A 19 30.92 -3.27 21.21
CA VAL A 19 29.61 -3.16 20.60
C VAL A 19 29.46 -4.15 19.44
N ILE A 20 28.34 -4.84 19.39
CA ILE A 20 27.98 -5.72 18.26
C ILE A 20 26.93 -5.00 17.41
N CYS A 21 27.27 -4.70 16.15
CA CYS A 21 26.34 -4.15 15.18
C CYS A 21 25.67 -5.28 14.41
N VAL A 22 24.37 -5.48 14.64
CA VAL A 22 23.59 -6.48 13.92
C VAL A 22 22.73 -5.78 12.87
N PRO A 23 22.94 -6.00 11.57
CA PRO A 23 22.10 -5.44 10.54
C PRO A 23 20.79 -6.20 10.43
N PHE A 24 19.66 -5.49 10.49
CA PHE A 24 18.35 -6.03 10.20
C PHE A 24 17.92 -5.55 8.81
N TYR A 25 17.70 -6.50 7.92
CA TYR A 25 17.21 -6.25 6.57
C TYR A 25 15.72 -6.59 6.49
N GLU A 26 15.02 -5.93 5.57
CA GLU A 26 13.66 -6.32 5.23
C GLU A 26 13.65 -7.75 4.67
N ASP A 27 12.63 -8.52 5.05
CA ASP A 27 12.49 -9.88 4.58
C ASP A 27 12.16 -9.90 3.08
N ASN A 28 12.88 -10.74 2.36
CA ASN A 28 12.52 -11.04 0.97
C ASN A 28 11.42 -12.11 0.92
N SER A 29 10.83 -12.31 -0.26
CA SER A 29 9.76 -13.29 -0.44
C SER A 29 10.19 -14.74 -0.10
N GLN A 30 11.46 -15.06 -0.23
CA GLN A 30 11.99 -16.40 0.13
C GLN A 30 12.04 -16.59 1.65
N ALA A 31 12.49 -15.56 2.40
CA ALA A 31 12.51 -15.61 3.86
C ALA A 31 11.10 -15.74 4.43
N LEU A 32 10.13 -14.95 3.89
CA LEU A 32 8.72 -15.04 4.30
C LEU A 32 8.11 -16.39 3.95
N ASN A 33 8.41 -16.94 2.76
CA ASN A 33 7.98 -18.29 2.38
C ASN A 33 8.48 -19.34 3.37
N SER A 34 9.74 -19.27 3.77
CA SER A 34 10.34 -20.19 4.73
C SER A 34 9.66 -20.12 6.10
N ILE A 35 9.33 -18.94 6.58
CA ILE A 35 8.61 -18.71 7.85
C ILE A 35 7.22 -19.35 7.78
N ILE A 36 6.46 -19.07 6.71
CA ILE A 36 5.10 -19.61 6.51
C ILE A 36 5.14 -21.14 6.42
N SER A 37 6.02 -21.68 5.58
CA SER A 37 6.13 -23.13 5.38
C SER A 37 6.51 -23.86 6.67
N LEU A 38 7.43 -23.28 7.45
CA LEU A 38 7.82 -23.83 8.75
C LEU A 38 6.67 -23.81 9.75
N PHE A 39 5.93 -22.71 9.80
CA PHE A 39 4.76 -22.59 10.66
C PHE A 39 3.71 -23.68 10.37
N PHE A 40 3.27 -23.80 9.11
CA PHE A 40 2.26 -24.78 8.73
C PHE A 40 2.73 -26.23 8.94
N ARG A 41 4.01 -26.51 8.66
CA ARG A 41 4.62 -27.83 8.92
C ARG A 41 4.63 -28.16 10.41
N ASN A 42 5.02 -27.22 11.27
CA ASN A 42 5.06 -27.44 12.73
C ASN A 42 3.66 -27.66 13.31
N LYS A 43 2.65 -27.00 12.75
CA LYS A 43 1.25 -27.16 13.17
C LYS A 43 0.55 -28.34 12.49
N LYS A 44 1.23 -29.04 11.57
CA LYS A 44 0.65 -30.16 10.78
C LYS A 44 -0.62 -29.75 10.00
N ILE A 45 -0.69 -28.49 9.56
CA ILE A 45 -1.80 -27.95 8.77
C ILE A 45 -1.37 -28.02 7.29
N PRO A 46 -2.14 -28.70 6.42
CA PRO A 46 -1.86 -28.70 4.99
C PRO A 46 -2.02 -27.29 4.42
N VAL A 47 -1.04 -26.85 3.63
CA VAL A 47 -1.04 -25.52 3.03
C VAL A 47 -0.76 -25.60 1.53
N SER A 48 -1.53 -24.89 0.72
CA SER A 48 -1.27 -24.76 -0.71
C SER A 48 -0.25 -23.66 -0.99
N GLN A 49 0.52 -23.80 -2.07
CA GLN A 49 1.45 -22.76 -2.52
C GLN A 49 0.71 -21.45 -2.83
N GLN A 50 -0.53 -21.52 -3.29
CA GLN A 50 -1.37 -20.36 -3.54
C GLN A 50 -1.63 -19.57 -2.25
N LEU A 51 -1.93 -20.25 -1.13
CA LEU A 51 -2.11 -19.59 0.16
C LEU A 51 -0.82 -18.94 0.66
N ILE A 52 0.31 -19.63 0.53
CA ILE A 52 1.62 -19.09 0.90
C ILE A 52 1.89 -17.78 0.12
N ASN A 53 1.64 -17.78 -1.18
CA ASN A 53 1.83 -16.60 -2.01
C ASN A 53 0.92 -15.43 -1.57
N VAL A 54 -0.34 -15.73 -1.24
CA VAL A 54 -1.30 -14.73 -0.72
C VAL A 54 -0.82 -14.15 0.61
N LEU A 55 -0.34 -14.96 1.54
CA LEU A 55 0.20 -14.50 2.83
C LEU A 55 1.45 -13.63 2.65
N ILE A 56 2.36 -14.01 1.74
CA ILE A 56 3.55 -13.20 1.41
C ILE A 56 3.16 -11.84 0.83
N GLU A 57 2.28 -11.84 -0.16
CA GLU A 57 1.85 -10.62 -0.84
C GLU A 57 1.21 -9.64 0.14
N ARG A 58 0.36 -10.14 1.02
CA ARG A 58 -0.41 -9.32 1.97
C ARG A 58 0.38 -8.89 3.19
N SER A 59 1.42 -9.63 3.59
CA SER A 59 2.36 -9.19 4.63
C SER A 59 3.19 -7.97 4.21
N ARG A 60 3.28 -7.69 2.90
CA ARG A 60 4.05 -6.57 2.32
C ARG A 60 5.52 -6.51 2.75
N GLY A 61 6.11 -7.66 3.04
CA GLY A 61 7.47 -7.74 3.54
C GLY A 61 7.60 -7.45 5.05
N ASP A 62 6.51 -7.17 5.74
CA ASP A 62 6.50 -6.96 7.19
C ASP A 62 6.30 -8.28 7.94
N ARG A 63 7.37 -8.75 8.59
CA ARG A 63 7.35 -9.97 9.40
C ARG A 63 6.37 -9.92 10.56
N LYS A 64 6.17 -8.74 11.17
CA LYS A 64 5.25 -8.58 12.28
C LYS A 64 3.81 -8.77 11.82
N ASN A 65 3.44 -8.16 10.70
CA ASN A 65 2.12 -8.36 10.10
C ASN A 65 1.91 -9.83 9.75
N LEU A 66 2.90 -10.49 9.13
CA LEU A 66 2.82 -11.91 8.83
C LEU A 66 2.60 -12.75 10.09
N ASN A 67 3.38 -12.52 11.15
CA ASN A 67 3.24 -13.27 12.39
C ASN A 67 1.85 -13.09 13.02
N ASN A 68 1.32 -11.87 13.04
CA ASN A 68 -0.03 -11.62 13.53
C ASN A 68 -1.10 -12.41 12.75
N GLU A 69 -0.94 -12.54 11.44
CA GLU A 69 -1.85 -13.35 10.61
C GLU A 69 -1.69 -14.85 10.89
N LEU A 70 -0.46 -15.33 11.06
CA LEU A 70 -0.19 -16.70 11.43
C LEU A 70 -0.75 -17.06 12.81
N GLU A 71 -0.67 -16.18 13.80
CA GLU A 71 -1.28 -16.37 15.12
C GLU A 71 -2.80 -16.49 15.04
N LYS A 72 -3.47 -15.70 14.19
CA LYS A 72 -4.93 -15.83 13.97
C LYS A 72 -5.27 -17.20 13.37
N ILE A 73 -4.50 -17.65 12.38
CA ILE A 73 -4.67 -18.98 11.78
C ILE A 73 -4.49 -20.06 12.85
N GLU A 74 -3.47 -19.95 13.71
CA GLU A 74 -3.23 -20.87 14.80
C GLU A 74 -4.42 -20.95 15.74
N ALA A 75 -4.89 -19.79 16.25
CA ALA A 75 -6.02 -19.71 17.15
C ALA A 75 -7.30 -20.32 16.54
N TYR A 76 -7.53 -20.12 15.25
CA TYR A 76 -8.67 -20.70 14.55
C TYR A 76 -8.53 -22.21 14.35
N SER A 77 -7.30 -22.70 14.11
CA SER A 77 -7.01 -24.11 13.88
C SER A 77 -7.19 -24.99 15.10
N LEU A 78 -7.14 -24.42 16.32
CA LEU A 78 -7.33 -25.16 17.58
C LEU A 78 -8.66 -25.93 17.63
N ASN A 79 -9.69 -25.40 16.96
CA ASN A 79 -11.04 -25.96 16.95
C ASN A 79 -11.39 -26.74 15.65
N LYS A 80 -10.46 -26.84 14.70
CA LYS A 80 -10.71 -27.47 13.40
C LYS A 80 -9.54 -28.32 12.92
N LYS A 81 -9.85 -29.56 12.49
CA LYS A 81 -8.84 -30.51 11.98
C LYS A 81 -8.37 -30.20 10.56
N ASN A 82 -9.20 -29.55 9.75
CA ASN A 82 -8.88 -29.20 8.37
C ASN A 82 -9.30 -27.74 8.12
N LEU A 83 -8.39 -26.95 7.55
CA LEU A 83 -8.63 -25.57 7.13
C LEU A 83 -8.63 -25.53 5.61
N ASN A 84 -9.69 -24.98 5.02
CA ASN A 84 -9.70 -24.68 3.59
C ASN A 84 -9.18 -23.25 3.32
N LEU A 85 -8.85 -22.98 2.06
CA LEU A 85 -8.31 -21.69 1.63
C LEU A 85 -9.24 -20.52 1.96
N GLU A 86 -10.56 -20.70 1.75
CA GLU A 86 -11.55 -19.64 2.00
C GLU A 86 -11.67 -19.30 3.48
N GLU A 87 -11.62 -20.30 4.36
CA GLU A 87 -11.65 -20.10 5.80
C GLU A 87 -10.42 -19.34 6.29
N ILE A 88 -9.24 -19.70 5.81
CA ILE A 88 -8.00 -19.00 6.16
C ILE A 88 -8.05 -17.55 5.65
N ILE A 89 -8.53 -17.33 4.42
CA ILE A 89 -8.73 -15.99 3.87
C ILE A 89 -9.67 -15.15 4.74
N ARG A 90 -10.74 -15.74 5.28
CA ARG A 90 -11.68 -15.03 6.17
C ARG A 90 -11.08 -14.73 7.55
N VAL A 91 -10.36 -15.67 8.13
CA VAL A 91 -9.77 -15.54 9.48
C VAL A 91 -8.63 -14.54 9.53
N THR A 92 -7.83 -14.53 8.49
CA THR A 92 -6.63 -13.68 8.42
C THR A 92 -6.95 -12.22 8.08
N ASN A 93 -8.24 -11.78 8.05
CA ASN A 93 -8.60 -10.49 7.50
C ASN A 93 -7.83 -10.19 6.21
N LEU A 94 -7.47 -11.27 5.51
CA LEU A 94 -6.98 -11.23 4.15
C LEU A 94 -8.12 -10.78 3.21
N ALA A 95 -9.35 -10.61 3.71
CA ALA A 95 -10.29 -9.66 3.17
C ALA A 95 -9.58 -8.31 3.26
N GLU A 96 -8.89 -8.06 2.26
CA GLU A 96 -8.22 -6.88 1.72
C GLU A 96 -8.27 -5.67 2.67
N ASN A 97 -7.41 -5.64 3.71
CA ASN A 97 -7.05 -4.38 4.35
C ASN A 97 -6.32 -3.54 3.30
N TYR A 98 -7.08 -3.00 2.36
CA TYR A 98 -6.58 -2.06 1.38
C TYR A 98 -5.99 -0.88 2.12
N SER A 99 -4.74 -0.58 1.85
CA SER A 99 -4.15 0.61 2.42
C SER A 99 -4.80 1.87 1.86
N ALA A 100 -4.69 2.95 2.59
CA ALA A 100 -4.98 4.29 2.06
C ALA A 100 -4.31 4.52 0.70
N SER A 101 -3.14 3.94 0.49
CA SER A 101 -2.39 4.00 -0.77
C SER A 101 -3.14 3.34 -1.92
N GLU A 102 -3.68 2.14 -1.73
CA GLU A 102 -4.40 1.41 -2.79
C GLU A 102 -5.72 2.07 -3.14
N LEU A 103 -6.44 2.57 -2.13
CA LEU A 103 -7.66 3.34 -2.35
C LEU A 103 -7.40 4.53 -3.27
N VAL A 104 -6.36 5.31 -2.96
CA VAL A 104 -5.99 6.48 -3.74
C VAL A 104 -5.51 6.10 -5.13
N ASP A 105 -4.72 5.03 -5.26
CA ASP A 105 -4.22 4.56 -6.55
C ASP A 105 -5.35 4.16 -7.50
N HIS A 106 -6.35 3.41 -7.02
CA HIS A 106 -7.49 3.02 -7.82
C HIS A 106 -8.41 4.20 -8.16
N SER A 107 -8.57 5.15 -7.25
CA SER A 107 -9.30 6.38 -7.53
C SER A 107 -8.63 7.19 -8.66
N LEU A 108 -7.32 7.41 -8.57
CA LEU A 108 -6.54 8.12 -9.59
C LEU A 108 -6.46 7.36 -10.92
N ALA A 109 -6.52 6.04 -10.90
CA ALA A 109 -6.58 5.21 -12.10
C ALA A 109 -7.98 5.12 -12.74
N LYS A 110 -8.98 5.88 -12.23
CA LYS A 110 -10.36 5.85 -12.71
C LYS A 110 -11.02 4.46 -12.63
N ASN A 111 -10.65 3.68 -11.63
CA ASN A 111 -11.24 2.38 -11.36
C ASN A 111 -12.32 2.50 -10.27
N THR A 112 -13.48 3.04 -10.66
CA THR A 112 -14.61 3.30 -9.75
C THR A 112 -15.06 2.04 -9.00
N ARG A 113 -15.16 0.90 -9.71
CA ARG A 113 -15.60 -0.35 -9.09
C ARG A 113 -14.70 -0.77 -7.92
N LYS A 114 -13.39 -0.81 -8.14
CA LYS A 114 -12.42 -1.20 -7.10
C LYS A 114 -12.36 -0.15 -5.99
N THR A 115 -12.45 1.14 -6.32
CA THR A 115 -12.51 2.24 -5.34
C THR A 115 -13.68 2.08 -4.37
N VAL A 116 -14.89 1.80 -4.89
CA VAL A 116 -16.10 1.58 -4.08
C VAL A 116 -15.97 0.31 -3.24
N THR A 117 -15.45 -0.78 -3.82
CA THR A 117 -15.18 -2.02 -3.08
C THR A 117 -14.27 -1.75 -1.88
N ILE A 118 -13.15 -1.04 -2.09
CA ILE A 118 -12.20 -0.71 -1.02
C ILE A 118 -12.86 0.14 0.08
N LEU A 119 -13.65 1.15 -0.29
CA LEU A 119 -14.36 1.99 0.68
C LEU A 119 -15.38 1.21 1.52
N ASN A 120 -16.05 0.23 0.93
CA ASN A 120 -17.07 -0.57 1.63
C ASN A 120 -16.47 -1.68 2.50
N GLU A 121 -15.36 -2.26 2.08
CA GLU A 121 -14.72 -3.39 2.78
C GLU A 121 -13.79 -2.95 3.91
N ASN A 122 -13.32 -1.69 3.88
CA ASN A 122 -12.46 -1.15 4.93
C ASN A 122 -13.22 -0.27 5.91
N ASN A 123 -12.96 -0.52 7.17
CA ASN A 123 -13.42 0.33 8.26
C ASN A 123 -12.34 1.39 8.56
N PHE A 124 -12.20 2.38 7.67
CA PHE A 124 -11.29 3.49 7.92
C PHE A 124 -11.72 4.30 9.14
N SER A 125 -10.79 4.54 10.05
CA SER A 125 -10.96 5.38 11.22
C SER A 125 -10.94 6.87 10.84
N ASP A 126 -11.25 7.74 11.78
CA ASP A 126 -11.15 9.20 11.56
C ASP A 126 -9.72 9.64 11.30
N GLU A 127 -8.73 8.98 11.91
CA GLU A 127 -7.30 9.22 11.66
C GLU A 127 -6.91 8.81 10.24
N ASP A 128 -7.47 7.71 9.74
CA ASP A 128 -7.23 7.26 8.37
C ASP A 128 -7.74 8.25 7.33
N ASN A 129 -8.80 8.99 7.60
CA ASN A 129 -9.32 10.01 6.70
C ASN A 129 -8.25 11.06 6.36
N ILE A 130 -7.47 11.49 7.35
CA ILE A 130 -6.37 12.44 7.16
C ILE A 130 -5.20 11.78 6.42
N ILE A 131 -4.91 10.52 6.71
CA ILE A 131 -3.86 9.77 6.03
C ILE A 131 -4.20 9.61 4.55
N ILE A 132 -5.46 9.25 4.23
CA ILE A 132 -5.94 9.06 2.86
C ILE A 132 -5.82 10.37 2.06
N ILE A 133 -6.30 11.51 2.60
CA ILE A 133 -6.25 12.78 1.87
C ILE A 133 -4.82 13.27 1.63
N ARG A 134 -3.91 13.08 2.60
CA ARG A 134 -2.49 13.40 2.45
C ARG A 134 -1.79 12.47 1.46
N THR A 135 -2.16 11.20 1.45
CA THR A 135 -1.67 10.23 0.46
C THR A 135 -2.12 10.64 -0.93
N PHE A 136 -3.39 11.08 -1.07
CA PHE A 136 -3.92 11.60 -2.33
C PHE A 136 -3.09 12.78 -2.83
N LEU A 137 -2.84 13.77 -1.97
CA LEU A 137 -2.02 14.94 -2.29
C LEU A 137 -0.58 14.56 -2.71
N THR A 138 0.03 13.63 -1.99
CA THR A 138 1.39 13.15 -2.29
C THR A 138 1.46 12.48 -3.67
N LYS A 139 0.48 11.63 -3.98
CA LYS A 139 0.41 10.94 -5.29
C LYS A 139 0.11 11.89 -6.43
N LEU A 140 -0.77 12.87 -6.24
CA LEU A 140 -1.01 13.92 -7.23
C LEU A 140 0.27 14.71 -7.57
N LYS A 141 1.00 15.16 -6.55
CA LYS A 141 2.28 15.86 -6.74
C LYS A 141 3.28 14.99 -7.50
N ARG A 142 3.31 13.69 -7.21
CA ARG A 142 4.16 12.74 -7.95
C ARG A 142 3.74 12.61 -9.41
N LEU A 143 2.45 12.49 -9.69
CA LEU A 143 1.94 12.42 -11.06
C LEU A 143 2.28 13.67 -11.87
N VAL A 144 2.15 14.87 -11.27
CA VAL A 144 2.56 16.13 -11.94
C VAL A 144 4.04 16.10 -12.31
N LYS A 145 4.92 15.64 -11.40
CA LYS A 145 6.36 15.50 -11.71
C LYS A 145 6.63 14.49 -12.83
N ILE A 146 5.91 13.36 -12.84
CA ILE A 146 6.04 12.39 -13.93
C ILE A 146 5.57 13.00 -15.25
N TYR A 147 4.52 13.82 -15.26
CA TYR A 147 4.08 14.55 -16.44
C TYR A 147 5.14 15.51 -17.00
N GLU A 148 5.88 16.19 -16.13
CA GLU A 148 7.00 17.04 -16.56
C GLU A 148 8.07 16.21 -17.31
N LEU A 149 8.36 15.00 -16.80
CA LEU A 149 9.25 14.07 -17.47
C LEU A 149 8.66 13.51 -18.78
N VAL A 150 7.34 13.34 -18.86
CA VAL A 150 6.68 12.92 -20.11
C VAL A 150 6.79 14.01 -21.17
N ASP A 151 6.62 15.27 -20.79
CA ASP A 151 6.78 16.41 -21.69
C ASP A 151 8.22 16.51 -22.22
N GLU A 152 9.23 16.18 -21.39
CA GLU A 152 10.64 16.19 -21.79
C GLU A 152 11.03 15.00 -22.68
N LYS A 153 10.53 13.80 -22.35
CA LYS A 153 10.97 12.53 -22.98
C LYS A 153 10.06 12.06 -24.11
N ASN A 154 8.87 12.63 -24.24
CA ASN A 154 7.80 12.19 -25.17
C ASN A 154 7.44 10.69 -25.03
N ASN A 155 7.78 10.06 -23.91
CA ASN A 155 7.55 8.64 -23.64
C ASN A 155 7.17 8.42 -22.18
N ILE A 156 5.97 7.85 -21.94
CA ILE A 156 5.44 7.60 -20.61
C ILE A 156 6.28 6.56 -19.84
N GLU A 157 6.71 5.49 -20.48
CA GLU A 157 7.47 4.42 -19.83
C GLU A 157 8.86 4.88 -19.41
N GLU A 158 9.52 5.66 -20.24
CA GLU A 158 10.80 6.28 -19.91
C GLU A 158 10.66 7.30 -18.79
N ALA A 159 9.62 8.13 -18.81
CA ALA A 159 9.32 9.10 -17.76
C ALA A 159 9.09 8.42 -16.41
N ILE A 160 8.27 7.35 -16.38
CA ILE A 160 8.02 6.57 -15.17
C ILE A 160 9.31 5.93 -14.65
N SER A 161 10.15 5.41 -15.54
CA SER A 161 11.41 4.76 -15.17
C SER A 161 12.46 5.75 -14.66
N ALA A 162 12.45 6.99 -15.16
CA ALA A 162 13.34 8.08 -14.73
C ALA A 162 12.86 8.83 -13.49
N SER A 163 11.63 8.57 -13.04
CA SER A 163 11.03 9.30 -11.91
C SER A 163 11.79 9.10 -10.59
N LYS A 164 11.87 10.16 -9.78
CA LYS A 164 12.48 10.14 -8.45
C LYS A 164 11.43 10.54 -7.40
N PRO A 165 11.18 9.67 -6.37
CA PRO A 165 11.70 8.32 -6.19
C PRO A 165 11.20 7.36 -7.28
N PRO A 166 11.94 6.26 -7.56
CA PRO A 166 11.57 5.33 -8.62
C PRO A 166 10.21 4.68 -8.35
N VAL A 167 9.46 4.43 -9.42
CA VAL A 167 8.21 3.66 -9.34
C VAL A 167 8.56 2.18 -9.23
N PHE A 168 7.99 1.52 -8.22
CA PHE A 168 8.16 0.08 -8.07
C PHE A 168 7.60 -0.64 -9.31
N TRP A 169 8.26 -1.70 -9.75
CA TRP A 169 7.91 -2.36 -11.00
C TRP A 169 6.46 -2.88 -11.06
N LYS A 170 5.91 -3.35 -9.93
CA LYS A 170 4.51 -3.80 -9.83
C LYS A 170 3.50 -2.65 -9.98
N ASP A 171 3.88 -1.43 -9.62
CA ASP A 171 3.01 -0.26 -9.65
C ASP A 171 3.04 0.45 -11.02
N LYS A 172 4.03 0.14 -11.86
CA LYS A 172 4.18 0.79 -13.18
C LYS A 172 2.93 0.74 -14.05
N PRO A 173 2.22 -0.40 -14.20
CA PRO A 173 1.00 -0.45 -15.01
C PRO A 173 -0.08 0.49 -14.49
N LEU A 174 -0.24 0.55 -13.16
CA LEU A 174 -1.24 1.40 -12.52
C LEU A 174 -0.91 2.88 -12.67
N VAL A 175 0.36 3.26 -12.47
CA VAL A 175 0.84 4.63 -12.70
C VAL A 175 0.70 5.04 -14.17
N THR A 176 0.98 4.14 -15.12
CA THR A 176 0.73 4.37 -16.55
C THR A 176 -0.74 4.66 -16.82
N GLN A 177 -1.65 3.89 -16.21
CA GLN A 177 -3.09 4.12 -16.32
C GLN A 177 -3.48 5.47 -15.73
N GLN A 178 -2.93 5.85 -14.58
CA GLN A 178 -3.15 7.16 -13.96
C GLN A 178 -2.73 8.30 -14.88
N ILE A 179 -1.52 8.24 -15.44
CA ILE A 179 -1.03 9.25 -16.38
C ILE A 179 -1.94 9.39 -17.61
N ARG A 180 -2.39 8.27 -18.17
CA ARG A 180 -3.32 8.29 -19.33
C ARG A 180 -4.72 8.80 -18.99
N SER A 181 -5.14 8.73 -17.73
CA SER A 181 -6.49 9.09 -17.29
C SER A 181 -6.67 10.56 -16.95
N TRP A 182 -5.60 11.32 -16.84
CA TRP A 182 -5.65 12.72 -16.42
C TRP A 182 -4.87 13.62 -17.38
N LYS A 183 -5.30 14.88 -17.48
CA LYS A 183 -4.50 15.96 -18.09
C LYS A 183 -3.71 16.68 -17.00
N LYS A 184 -2.52 17.19 -17.34
CA LYS A 184 -1.62 17.86 -16.39
C LYS A 184 -2.29 19.00 -15.61
N ASP A 185 -3.07 19.84 -16.31
CA ASP A 185 -3.75 20.97 -15.67
C ASP A 185 -4.87 20.53 -14.75
N HIS A 186 -5.58 19.44 -15.08
CA HIS A 186 -6.58 18.87 -14.18
C HIS A 186 -5.94 18.33 -12.90
N LEU A 187 -4.75 17.72 -12.96
CA LEU A 187 -4.01 17.27 -11.77
C LEU A 187 -3.60 18.44 -10.89
N LYS A 188 -3.14 19.56 -11.48
CA LYS A 188 -2.80 20.76 -10.72
C LYS A 188 -4.03 21.33 -9.99
N ASN A 189 -5.16 21.46 -10.69
CA ASN A 189 -6.41 21.91 -10.08
C ASN A 189 -6.90 20.95 -8.98
N LEU A 190 -6.70 19.65 -9.17
CA LEU A 190 -7.08 18.64 -8.18
C LEU A 190 -6.21 18.74 -6.92
N ILE A 191 -4.95 19.18 -7.01
CA ILE A 191 -4.11 19.47 -5.85
C ILE A 191 -4.73 20.57 -4.98
N TYR A 192 -5.20 21.69 -5.58
CA TYR A 192 -5.87 22.75 -4.84
C TYR A 192 -7.16 22.26 -4.18
N LYS A 193 -7.99 21.54 -4.93
CA LYS A 193 -9.23 20.96 -4.42
C LYS A 193 -8.97 19.95 -3.28
N THR A 194 -7.89 19.17 -3.35
CA THR A 194 -7.51 18.25 -2.29
C THR A 194 -7.17 18.97 -0.99
N ASN A 195 -6.48 20.12 -1.06
CA ASN A 195 -6.20 20.94 0.12
C ASN A 195 -7.49 21.54 0.72
N GLU A 196 -8.44 21.96 -0.11
CA GLU A 196 -9.75 22.44 0.37
C GLU A 196 -10.52 21.33 1.10
N ILE A 197 -10.51 20.12 0.55
CA ILE A 197 -11.13 18.95 1.19
C ILE A 197 -10.43 18.60 2.51
N GLU A 198 -9.10 18.69 2.59
CA GLU A 198 -8.39 18.49 3.86
C GLU A 198 -8.87 19.48 4.94
N LEU A 199 -9.05 20.76 4.58
CA LEU A 199 -9.57 21.77 5.49
C LEU A 199 -11.01 21.50 5.91
N LEU A 200 -11.86 21.07 4.97
CA LEU A 200 -13.25 20.71 5.25
C LEU A 200 -13.36 19.53 6.22
N ILE A 201 -12.57 18.47 6.00
CA ILE A 201 -12.51 17.30 6.88
C ILE A 201 -12.09 17.71 8.29
N LYS A 202 -11.07 18.56 8.43
CA LYS A 202 -10.58 19.03 9.74
C LYS A 202 -11.60 19.89 10.48
N LYS A 203 -12.39 20.67 9.76
CA LYS A 203 -13.45 21.53 10.35
C LYS A 203 -14.71 20.76 10.71
N ASN A 204 -14.98 19.65 10.04
CA ASN A 204 -16.22 18.87 10.16
C ASN A 204 -15.90 17.40 10.41
N SER A 205 -15.31 17.09 11.55
CA SER A 205 -14.85 15.71 11.87
C SER A 205 -15.98 14.68 11.81
N ASN A 206 -17.18 15.03 12.25
CA ASN A 206 -18.37 14.17 12.20
C ASN A 206 -18.84 13.83 10.77
N LEU A 207 -18.48 14.62 9.77
CA LEU A 207 -18.80 14.40 8.36
C LEU A 207 -17.58 14.00 7.53
N ALA A 208 -16.42 13.89 8.16
CA ALA A 208 -15.13 13.64 7.50
C ALA A 208 -15.16 12.44 6.54
N LYS A 209 -15.72 11.31 7.00
CA LYS A 209 -15.85 10.08 6.19
C LYS A 209 -16.70 10.29 4.94
N ASN A 210 -17.82 10.99 5.06
CA ASN A 210 -18.72 11.23 3.94
C ASN A 210 -18.09 12.18 2.91
N ILE A 211 -17.47 13.27 3.38
CA ILE A 211 -16.77 14.25 2.54
C ILE A 211 -15.65 13.56 1.76
N LEU A 212 -14.84 12.74 2.46
CA LEU A 212 -13.73 12.01 1.84
C LEU A 212 -14.22 10.98 0.83
N SER A 213 -15.24 10.18 1.18
CA SER A 213 -15.79 9.15 0.31
C SER A 213 -16.37 9.76 -0.97
N ASP A 214 -17.14 10.84 -0.87
CA ASP A 214 -17.68 11.55 -2.02
C ASP A 214 -16.55 12.08 -2.92
N PHE A 215 -15.56 12.73 -2.32
CA PHE A 215 -14.38 13.23 -3.05
C PHE A 215 -13.66 12.13 -3.81
N ILE A 216 -13.40 10.98 -3.17
CA ILE A 216 -12.65 9.87 -3.76
C ILE A 216 -13.47 9.20 -4.87
N ILE A 217 -14.77 8.96 -4.64
CA ILE A 217 -15.65 8.33 -5.63
C ILE A 217 -15.77 9.22 -6.86
N ASN A 218 -16.00 10.52 -6.69
CA ASN A 218 -16.12 11.46 -7.80
C ASN A 218 -14.84 11.51 -8.64
N ASN A 219 -13.67 11.46 -8.00
CA ASN A 219 -12.39 11.41 -8.71
C ASN A 219 -12.14 10.05 -9.38
N SER A 220 -12.77 8.96 -8.94
CA SER A 220 -12.65 7.64 -9.56
C SER A 220 -13.49 7.46 -10.82
N ARG A 221 -14.47 8.32 -11.06
CA ARG A 221 -15.34 8.25 -12.23
C ARG A 221 -14.59 8.69 -13.48
N LYS A 222 -14.81 7.98 -14.59
CA LYS A 222 -14.39 8.48 -15.92
C LYS A 222 -15.21 9.71 -16.23
N ALA A 223 -14.60 10.72 -16.83
CA ALA A 223 -15.36 11.82 -17.39
C ALA A 223 -16.33 11.24 -18.43
N ASN A 224 -17.62 11.50 -18.27
CA ASN A 224 -18.54 11.25 -19.36
C ASN A 224 -18.17 12.21 -20.50
N ASN A 225 -17.64 11.66 -21.58
CA ASN A 225 -17.47 12.40 -22.83
C ASN A 225 -18.83 12.66 -23.45
#